data_09348957fb9774a8ef588389aaa4870f
#
_entry.id   09348957fb9774a8ef588389aaa4870f
#
_cell.length_a   1.000
_cell.length_b   1.000
_cell.length_c   1.000
_cell.angle_alpha   90.00
_cell.angle_beta   90.00
_cell.angle_gamma   90.00
#
_symmetry.space_group_name_H-M   'P 1'
#
loop_
_entity.id
_entity.type
_entity.pdbx_description
1 polymer ?
#
loop_
_entity_poly.entity_id
_entity_poly.type
_entity_poly.pdbx_seq_one_letter_code
_entity_poly.pdbx_strand_id
1 'polypeptide(L)'
;MPQQNCTVILAAGEGKRMKRDLPKALLPVLFKPMLQWVLDAARAAGAGRACVVTGCRHEQVEAWLAEHDPEAETAYQPERLGTGHAVRMASEFIRAHAQGGSVLVLNGDAPFLGAAAIRGALRRHLRDGNAVTLISARLEDPTGYGRVLRSGPEGPVRAIVEQKDASPRELAVREVNSGAYWFRQEDLLQILPEIGNDNAQGEYYLTDAVQLLIRKGRRAGACPAENPDAVLGANDCAQLHRLNALARDAVLGALMRGGVDIPCA
;
A
#
# COMPACT_ATOMS: atom_id res chain seq x y z
N MET A 1 -9.74 -17.34 20.20
CA MET A 1 -8.38 -17.45 19.66
C MET A 1 -7.80 -16.04 19.57
N PRO A 2 -6.51 -15.81 19.77
CA PRO A 2 -5.94 -14.49 19.54
C PRO A 2 -6.18 -14.09 18.08
N GLN A 3 -6.55 -12.82 17.86
CA GLN A 3 -6.72 -12.27 16.50
C GLN A 3 -5.38 -12.34 15.77
N GLN A 4 -5.38 -12.99 14.62
CA GLN A 4 -4.17 -13.10 13.78
C GLN A 4 -4.28 -12.11 12.64
N ASN A 5 -3.26 -11.26 12.48
CA ASN A 5 -3.16 -10.37 11.34
C ASN A 5 -2.29 -11.00 10.25
N CYS A 6 -2.53 -10.63 9.00
CA CYS A 6 -1.63 -10.95 7.90
C CYS A 6 -1.41 -9.75 6.99
N THR A 7 -0.40 -9.84 6.15
CA THR A 7 -0.03 -8.80 5.19
C THR A 7 -0.12 -9.32 3.76
N VAL A 8 -0.72 -8.54 2.87
CA VAL A 8 -0.72 -8.77 1.42
C VAL A 8 0.02 -7.62 0.75
N ILE A 9 1.08 -7.92 -0.01
CA ILE A 9 1.91 -6.93 -0.69
C ILE A 9 1.70 -7.06 -2.21
N LEU A 10 1.27 -6.00 -2.85
CA LEU A 10 0.98 -5.97 -4.29
C LEU A 10 2.26 -5.67 -5.08
N ALA A 11 2.82 -6.68 -5.75
CA ALA A 11 4.04 -6.59 -6.55
C ALA A 11 3.85 -7.08 -8.01
N ALA A 12 2.60 -7.22 -8.48
CA ALA A 12 2.28 -7.73 -9.81
C ALA A 12 2.45 -6.72 -10.97
N GLY A 13 2.78 -5.47 -10.66
CA GLY A 13 2.90 -4.39 -11.64
C GLY A 13 4.06 -4.57 -12.62
N GLU A 14 3.81 -4.34 -13.93
CA GLU A 14 4.83 -4.51 -14.98
C GLU A 14 5.93 -3.44 -14.95
N GLY A 15 5.62 -2.22 -14.49
CA GLY A 15 6.59 -1.13 -14.49
C GLY A 15 7.04 -0.66 -15.89
N LYS A 16 6.17 -0.72 -16.91
CA LYS A 16 6.49 -0.36 -18.34
C LYS A 16 7.29 0.92 -18.48
N ARG A 17 6.97 1.96 -17.70
CA ARG A 17 7.62 3.27 -17.73
C ARG A 17 9.05 3.27 -17.20
N MET A 18 9.44 2.24 -16.45
CA MET A 18 10.80 2.07 -15.94
C MET A 18 11.79 1.68 -17.03
N LYS A 19 11.32 1.06 -18.12
CA LYS A 19 12.16 0.56 -19.25
C LYS A 19 13.35 -0.28 -18.75
N ARG A 20 13.12 -1.16 -17.79
CA ARG A 20 14.13 -2.04 -17.18
C ARG A 20 13.68 -3.49 -17.19
N ASP A 21 14.66 -4.39 -17.19
CA ASP A 21 14.41 -5.83 -17.18
C ASP A 21 14.14 -6.40 -15.78
N LEU A 22 14.32 -5.60 -14.74
CA LEU A 22 14.01 -5.97 -13.36
C LEU A 22 12.56 -5.62 -13.01
N PRO A 23 11.82 -6.49 -12.29
CA PRO A 23 10.52 -6.15 -11.73
C PRO A 23 10.56 -4.85 -10.93
N LYS A 24 9.53 -4.02 -11.07
CA LYS A 24 9.47 -2.70 -10.43
C LYS A 24 9.72 -2.77 -8.92
N ALA A 25 9.11 -3.74 -8.24
CA ALA A 25 9.25 -3.93 -6.79
C ALA A 25 10.69 -4.29 -6.36
N LEU A 26 11.49 -4.87 -7.26
CA LEU A 26 12.89 -5.21 -7.01
C LEU A 26 13.87 -4.08 -7.36
N LEU A 27 13.41 -2.96 -7.92
CA LEU A 27 14.29 -1.82 -8.16
C LEU A 27 14.80 -1.23 -6.85
N PRO A 28 16.11 -0.96 -6.75
CA PRO A 28 16.71 -0.54 -5.50
C PRO A 28 16.47 0.94 -5.18
N VAL A 29 16.20 1.21 -3.92
CA VAL A 29 16.33 2.51 -3.27
C VAL A 29 17.44 2.37 -2.23
N LEU A 30 18.56 3.08 -2.38
CA LEU A 30 19.78 2.94 -1.61
C LEU A 30 20.25 1.47 -1.46
N PHE A 31 20.46 0.80 -2.60
CA PHE A 31 20.96 -0.58 -2.66
C PHE A 31 20.01 -1.67 -2.12
N LYS A 32 18.83 -1.29 -1.61
CA LYS A 32 17.83 -2.19 -1.04
C LYS A 32 16.57 -2.17 -1.91
N PRO A 33 16.06 -3.32 -2.41
CA PRO A 33 14.84 -3.39 -3.20
C PRO A 33 13.66 -2.71 -2.50
N MET A 34 12.79 -2.03 -3.26
CA MET A 34 11.57 -1.41 -2.69
C MET A 34 10.72 -2.43 -1.93
N LEU A 35 10.60 -3.65 -2.47
CA LEU A 35 9.87 -4.74 -1.81
C LEU A 35 10.44 -5.06 -0.42
N GLN A 36 11.78 -5.05 -0.25
CA GLN A 36 12.40 -5.29 1.06
C GLN A 36 12.07 -4.19 2.07
N TRP A 37 12.04 -2.92 1.63
CA TRP A 37 11.60 -1.83 2.49
C TRP A 37 10.19 -2.05 3.03
N VAL A 38 9.27 -2.50 2.15
CA VAL A 38 7.87 -2.75 2.50
C VAL A 38 7.74 -3.95 3.45
N LEU A 39 8.46 -5.06 3.17
CA LEU A 39 8.48 -6.24 4.04
C LEU A 39 9.02 -5.91 5.43
N ASP A 40 10.14 -5.17 5.50
CA ASP A 40 10.73 -4.76 6.77
C ASP A 40 9.78 -3.87 7.59
N ALA A 41 9.09 -2.93 6.93
CA ALA A 41 8.11 -2.06 7.58
C ALA A 41 6.91 -2.86 8.13
N ALA A 42 6.39 -3.81 7.37
CA ALA A 42 5.30 -4.70 7.78
C ALA A 42 5.70 -5.55 9.00
N ARG A 43 6.89 -6.17 8.97
CA ARG A 43 7.44 -6.94 10.09
C ARG A 43 7.66 -6.08 11.33
N ALA A 44 8.32 -4.93 11.17
CA ALA A 44 8.55 -4.00 12.27
C ALA A 44 7.23 -3.45 12.85
N ALA A 45 6.16 -3.45 12.07
CA ALA A 45 4.82 -3.12 12.55
C ALA A 45 4.13 -4.27 13.30
N GLY A 46 4.65 -5.49 13.23
CA GLY A 46 4.00 -6.69 13.78
C GLY A 46 2.74 -7.10 13.00
N ALA A 47 2.75 -6.90 11.68
CA ALA A 47 1.57 -7.10 10.84
C ALA A 47 1.33 -8.57 10.41
N GLY A 48 1.98 -9.53 11.06
CA GLY A 48 1.81 -10.96 10.83
C GLY A 48 2.56 -11.49 9.60
N ARG A 49 2.16 -12.68 9.14
CA ARG A 49 2.75 -13.33 7.95
C ARG A 49 2.47 -12.52 6.70
N ALA A 50 3.37 -12.59 5.73
CA ALA A 50 3.25 -11.85 4.47
C ALA A 50 3.02 -12.77 3.28
N CYS A 51 2.13 -12.34 2.36
CA CYS A 51 1.99 -12.89 1.03
C CYS A 51 2.27 -11.79 0.01
N VAL A 52 3.18 -12.05 -0.93
CA VAL A 52 3.49 -11.15 -2.04
C VAL A 52 2.72 -11.59 -3.27
N VAL A 53 1.85 -10.71 -3.78
CA VAL A 53 1.14 -10.97 -5.03
C VAL A 53 2.07 -10.63 -6.18
N THR A 54 2.52 -11.65 -6.90
CA THR A 54 3.43 -11.56 -8.04
C THR A 54 2.66 -11.52 -9.36
N GLY A 55 3.29 -11.08 -10.44
CA GLY A 55 2.65 -10.97 -11.75
C GLY A 55 3.67 -10.99 -12.88
N CYS A 56 3.89 -9.86 -13.55
CA CYS A 56 4.90 -9.76 -14.59
C CYS A 56 6.28 -10.12 -14.05
N ARG A 57 6.97 -11.08 -14.71
CA ARG A 57 8.29 -11.59 -14.28
C ARG A 57 8.27 -12.15 -12.85
N HIS A 58 7.19 -12.86 -12.51
CA HIS A 58 6.98 -13.42 -11.18
C HIS A 58 8.15 -14.27 -10.72
N GLU A 59 8.77 -15.05 -11.62
CA GLU A 59 9.90 -15.92 -11.29
C GLU A 59 11.08 -15.16 -10.66
N GLN A 60 11.34 -13.91 -11.09
CA GLN A 60 12.40 -13.08 -10.52
C GLN A 60 12.06 -12.61 -9.10
N VAL A 61 10.79 -12.27 -8.83
CA VAL A 61 10.34 -11.86 -7.50
C VAL A 61 10.34 -13.07 -6.56
N GLU A 62 9.86 -14.21 -7.03
CA GLU A 62 9.79 -15.46 -6.27
C GLU A 62 11.19 -16.00 -5.94
N ALA A 63 12.11 -15.97 -6.91
CA ALA A 63 13.51 -16.35 -6.68
C ALA A 63 14.19 -15.43 -5.66
N TRP A 64 13.94 -14.12 -5.77
CA TRP A 64 14.45 -13.15 -4.80
C TRP A 64 13.89 -13.40 -3.38
N LEU A 65 12.58 -13.66 -3.27
CA LEU A 65 11.93 -13.97 -1.99
C LEU A 65 12.49 -15.26 -1.38
N ALA A 66 12.67 -16.30 -2.18
CA ALA A 66 13.22 -17.58 -1.70
C ALA A 66 14.62 -17.42 -1.06
N GLU A 67 15.42 -16.47 -1.56
CA GLU A 67 16.76 -16.18 -1.03
C GLU A 67 16.74 -15.24 0.19
N HIS A 68 15.88 -14.19 0.17
CA HIS A 68 15.95 -13.08 1.12
C HIS A 68 14.82 -13.07 2.15
N ASP A 69 13.71 -13.74 1.87
CA ASP A 69 12.52 -13.81 2.71
C ASP A 69 11.73 -15.11 2.51
N PRO A 70 12.32 -16.27 2.85
CA PRO A 70 11.70 -17.57 2.62
C PRO A 70 10.42 -17.83 3.41
N GLU A 71 10.10 -16.97 4.40
CA GLU A 71 8.85 -17.05 5.14
C GLU A 71 7.67 -16.35 4.43
N ALA A 72 7.95 -15.51 3.45
CA ALA A 72 6.92 -14.87 2.67
C ALA A 72 6.32 -15.86 1.66
N GLU A 73 4.99 -15.97 1.66
CA GLU A 73 4.26 -16.75 0.66
C GLU A 73 4.03 -15.91 -0.60
N THR A 74 3.74 -16.57 -1.71
CA THR A 74 3.45 -15.89 -2.97
C THR A 74 2.07 -16.27 -3.50
N ALA A 75 1.41 -15.32 -4.18
CA ALA A 75 0.18 -15.55 -4.92
C ALA A 75 0.34 -14.98 -6.33
N TYR A 76 0.15 -15.80 -7.35
CA TYR A 76 0.37 -15.38 -8.74
C TYR A 76 -0.88 -14.73 -9.33
N GLN A 77 -0.73 -13.53 -9.89
CA GLN A 77 -1.74 -12.82 -10.67
C GLN A 77 -1.42 -12.95 -12.16
N PRO A 78 -2.03 -13.90 -12.90
CA PRO A 78 -1.71 -14.13 -14.30
C PRO A 78 -2.16 -12.99 -15.22
N GLU A 79 -3.30 -12.39 -14.92
CA GLU A 79 -3.86 -11.27 -15.67
C GLU A 79 -3.90 -10.00 -14.80
N ARG A 80 -3.37 -8.91 -15.30
CA ARG A 80 -3.32 -7.63 -14.60
C ARG A 80 -4.62 -6.86 -14.70
N LEU A 81 -5.60 -7.32 -13.94
CA LEU A 81 -6.96 -6.77 -13.94
C LEU A 81 -7.18 -5.75 -12.80
N GLY A 82 -6.12 -5.23 -12.20
CA GLY A 82 -6.20 -4.21 -11.16
C GLY A 82 -5.88 -4.71 -9.74
N THR A 83 -5.86 -3.77 -8.79
CA THR A 83 -5.43 -4.01 -7.40
C THR A 83 -6.40 -4.87 -6.59
N GLY A 84 -7.72 -4.73 -6.83
CA GLY A 84 -8.73 -5.60 -6.20
C GLY A 84 -8.61 -7.04 -6.67
N HIS A 85 -8.32 -7.26 -7.97
CA HIS A 85 -8.04 -8.59 -8.50
C HIS A 85 -6.77 -9.18 -7.89
N ALA A 86 -5.71 -8.38 -7.71
CA ALA A 86 -4.49 -8.83 -7.06
C ALA A 86 -4.73 -9.33 -5.62
N VAL A 87 -5.49 -8.58 -4.80
CA VAL A 87 -5.85 -9.02 -3.45
C VAL A 87 -6.70 -10.28 -3.48
N ARG A 88 -7.56 -10.44 -4.49
CA ARG A 88 -8.38 -11.66 -4.67
C ARG A 88 -7.51 -12.91 -4.86
N MET A 89 -6.34 -12.81 -5.50
CA MET A 89 -5.41 -13.93 -5.65
C MET A 89 -4.86 -14.41 -4.30
N ALA A 90 -4.74 -13.54 -3.32
CA ALA A 90 -4.29 -13.86 -1.96
C ALA A 90 -5.43 -14.36 -1.02
N SER A 91 -6.65 -14.61 -1.53
CA SER A 91 -7.82 -14.93 -0.67
C SER A 91 -7.63 -16.18 0.19
N GLU A 92 -6.96 -17.21 -0.32
CA GLU A 92 -6.69 -18.44 0.44
C GLU A 92 -5.70 -18.18 1.59
N PHE A 93 -4.63 -17.45 1.31
CA PHE A 93 -3.68 -16.99 2.31
C PHE A 93 -4.38 -16.17 3.40
N ILE A 94 -5.24 -15.22 3.01
CA ILE A 94 -6.01 -14.38 3.96
C ILE A 94 -6.89 -15.26 4.85
N ARG A 95 -7.59 -16.27 4.30
CA ARG A 95 -8.41 -17.19 5.07
C ARG A 95 -7.60 -18.00 6.08
N ALA A 96 -6.40 -18.44 5.69
CA ALA A 96 -5.53 -19.24 6.52
C ALA A 96 -4.89 -18.44 7.67
N HIS A 97 -4.50 -17.18 7.43
CA HIS A 97 -3.60 -16.44 8.32
C HIS A 97 -4.19 -15.21 9.00
N ALA A 98 -5.42 -14.79 8.68
CA ALA A 98 -6.05 -13.62 9.30
C ALA A 98 -7.37 -13.92 10.03
N GLN A 99 -7.55 -15.14 10.54
CA GLN A 99 -8.82 -15.58 11.16
C GLN A 99 -9.24 -14.66 12.31
N GLY A 100 -10.40 -14.01 12.13
CA GLY A 100 -10.96 -13.05 13.10
C GLY A 100 -10.12 -11.79 13.32
N GLY A 101 -9.08 -11.59 12.51
CA GLY A 101 -8.14 -10.47 12.60
C GLY A 101 -8.27 -9.47 11.44
N SER A 102 -7.17 -8.82 11.16
CA SER A 102 -7.08 -7.77 10.14
C SER A 102 -6.05 -8.10 9.07
N VAL A 103 -6.30 -7.63 7.86
CA VAL A 103 -5.44 -7.78 6.69
C VAL A 103 -4.83 -6.43 6.36
N LEU A 104 -3.51 -6.35 6.40
CA LEU A 104 -2.75 -5.21 5.89
C LEU A 104 -2.53 -5.42 4.39
N VAL A 105 -2.95 -4.48 3.56
CA VAL A 105 -2.63 -4.45 2.13
C VAL A 105 -1.66 -3.31 1.87
N LEU A 106 -0.56 -3.59 1.18
CA LEU A 106 0.51 -2.63 0.86
C LEU A 106 0.87 -2.70 -0.63
N ASN A 107 1.35 -1.59 -1.17
CA ASN A 107 1.99 -1.56 -2.49
C ASN A 107 3.49 -1.88 -2.35
N GLY A 108 4.00 -2.83 -3.12
CA GLY A 108 5.40 -3.26 -3.08
C GLY A 108 6.39 -2.24 -3.65
N ASP A 109 5.92 -1.11 -4.16
CA ASP A 109 6.70 -0.02 -4.74
C ASP A 109 6.63 1.30 -3.95
N ALA A 110 6.07 1.27 -2.72
CA ALA A 110 5.97 2.42 -1.82
C ALA A 110 6.88 2.22 -0.59
N PRO A 111 8.22 2.43 -0.71
CA PRO A 111 9.20 2.00 0.28
C PRO A 111 9.19 2.82 1.58
N PHE A 112 8.55 3.99 1.61
CA PHE A 112 8.67 4.91 2.75
C PHE A 112 7.50 4.86 3.72
N LEU A 113 6.57 3.94 3.53
CA LEU A 113 5.52 3.71 4.52
C LEU A 113 6.11 2.99 5.75
N GLY A 114 6.44 3.77 6.76
CA GLY A 114 7.11 3.27 7.95
C GLY A 114 6.20 2.50 8.92
N ALA A 115 6.80 1.64 9.74
CA ALA A 115 6.11 0.81 10.73
C ALA A 115 5.25 1.63 11.72
N ALA A 116 5.63 2.87 12.05
CA ALA A 116 4.86 3.74 12.94
C ALA A 116 3.50 4.10 12.35
N ALA A 117 3.44 4.45 11.05
CA ALA A 117 2.20 4.75 10.35
C ALA A 117 1.29 3.51 10.26
N ILE A 118 1.87 2.33 9.95
CA ILE A 118 1.16 1.05 9.87
C ILE A 118 0.54 0.71 11.24
N ARG A 119 1.31 0.78 12.34
CA ARG A 119 0.81 0.55 13.70
C ARG A 119 -0.23 1.58 14.13
N GLY A 120 -0.02 2.86 13.78
CA GLY A 120 -0.97 3.92 14.09
C GLY A 120 -2.33 3.68 13.44
N ALA A 121 -2.31 3.28 12.17
CA ALA A 121 -3.52 2.94 11.43
C ALA A 121 -4.22 1.69 11.99
N LEU A 122 -3.48 0.66 12.40
CA LEU A 122 -4.05 -0.53 13.05
C LEU A 122 -4.75 -0.15 14.37
N ARG A 123 -4.07 0.64 15.24
CA ARG A 123 -4.69 1.08 16.49
C ARG A 123 -6.00 1.83 16.24
N ARG A 124 -6.03 2.71 15.23
CA ARG A 124 -7.24 3.43 14.84
C ARG A 124 -8.31 2.48 14.28
N HIS A 125 -7.90 1.53 13.44
CA HIS A 125 -8.77 0.50 12.85
C HIS A 125 -9.54 -0.27 13.93
N LEU A 126 -8.82 -0.77 14.91
CA LEU A 126 -9.40 -1.55 16.03
C LEU A 126 -10.23 -0.68 16.97
N ARG A 127 -9.70 0.48 17.40
CA ARG A 127 -10.40 1.39 18.32
C ARG A 127 -11.73 1.87 17.78
N ASP A 128 -11.78 2.24 16.48
CA ASP A 128 -12.96 2.82 15.85
C ASP A 128 -13.91 1.76 15.30
N GLY A 129 -13.55 0.45 15.38
CA GLY A 129 -14.33 -0.66 14.86
C GLY A 129 -14.53 -0.60 13.35
N ASN A 130 -13.56 -0.09 12.62
CA ASN A 130 -13.66 0.09 11.17
C ASN A 130 -13.64 -1.25 10.44
N ALA A 131 -14.36 -1.36 9.32
CA ALA A 131 -14.22 -2.46 8.37
C ALA A 131 -12.98 -2.25 7.48
N VAL A 132 -12.66 -0.97 7.20
CA VAL A 132 -11.44 -0.57 6.50
C VAL A 132 -10.89 0.71 7.10
N THR A 133 -9.57 0.78 7.24
CA THR A 133 -8.83 2.01 7.57
C THR A 133 -7.69 2.18 6.58
N LEU A 134 -7.77 3.20 5.74
CA LEU A 134 -6.69 3.52 4.81
C LEU A 134 -5.63 4.37 5.52
N ILE A 135 -4.38 4.22 5.09
CA ILE A 135 -3.32 5.18 5.40
C ILE A 135 -3.38 6.24 4.31
N SER A 136 -3.45 7.49 4.70
CA SER A 136 -3.52 8.64 3.78
C SER A 136 -2.32 9.58 4.00
N ALA A 137 -2.14 10.54 3.12
CA ALA A 137 -1.22 11.66 3.34
C ALA A 137 -1.84 12.94 2.79
N ARG A 138 -1.36 14.09 3.26
CA ARG A 138 -1.72 15.40 2.71
C ARG A 138 -0.56 15.91 1.89
N LEU A 139 -0.77 16.08 0.58
CA LEU A 139 0.23 16.57 -0.36
C LEU A 139 -0.09 18.00 -0.81
N GLU A 140 0.94 18.79 -1.07
CA GLU A 140 0.77 20.10 -1.72
C GLU A 140 0.29 19.92 -3.16
N ASP A 141 0.94 19.03 -3.90
CA ASP A 141 0.51 18.56 -5.22
C ASP A 141 0.03 17.12 -5.16
N PRO A 142 -1.30 16.89 -5.15
CA PRO A 142 -1.89 15.56 -5.10
C PRO A 142 -2.03 14.89 -6.47
N THR A 143 -1.48 15.47 -7.55
CA THR A 143 -1.62 14.97 -8.91
C THR A 143 -1.16 13.51 -9.04
N GLY A 144 -1.97 12.70 -9.67
CA GLY A 144 -1.68 11.28 -9.91
C GLY A 144 -2.14 10.32 -8.82
N TYR A 145 -2.68 10.83 -7.70
CA TYR A 145 -3.18 10.01 -6.59
C TYR A 145 -4.71 9.99 -6.54
N GLY A 146 -5.28 8.95 -5.97
CA GLY A 146 -6.69 8.91 -5.56
C GLY A 146 -6.96 9.88 -4.41
N ARG A 147 -8.09 10.57 -4.46
CA ARG A 147 -8.52 11.56 -3.43
C ARG A 147 -9.35 10.90 -2.36
N VAL A 148 -9.05 11.21 -1.10
CA VAL A 148 -9.81 10.74 0.06
C VAL A 148 -10.89 11.77 0.41
N LEU A 149 -12.14 11.40 0.16
CA LEU A 149 -13.29 12.25 0.46
C LEU A 149 -13.85 11.92 1.85
N ARG A 150 -14.05 12.95 2.69
CA ARG A 150 -14.56 12.81 4.06
C ARG A 150 -15.88 13.54 4.27
N SER A 151 -16.61 13.14 5.33
CA SER A 151 -17.78 13.86 5.83
C SER A 151 -17.39 15.00 6.79
N GLY A 152 -16.54 15.93 6.30
CA GLY A 152 -15.94 16.99 7.12
C GLY A 152 -14.46 16.73 7.40
N PRO A 153 -13.73 17.72 7.98
CA PRO A 153 -12.26 17.72 8.06
C PRO A 153 -11.63 16.49 8.74
N GLU A 154 -12.23 15.99 9.81
CA GLU A 154 -11.80 14.80 10.56
C GLU A 154 -12.85 13.68 10.56
N GLY A 155 -13.89 13.82 9.73
CA GLY A 155 -15.00 12.88 9.64
C GLY A 155 -14.62 11.55 9.01
N PRO A 156 -15.54 10.58 9.03
CA PRO A 156 -15.34 9.29 8.37
C PRO A 156 -15.14 9.47 6.87
N VAL A 157 -14.46 8.50 6.28
CA VAL A 157 -14.26 8.42 4.82
C VAL A 157 -15.59 8.11 4.16
N ARG A 158 -15.90 8.87 3.10
CA ARG A 158 -17.09 8.68 2.25
C ARG A 158 -16.76 7.96 0.95
N ALA A 159 -15.61 8.26 0.38
CA ALA A 159 -15.16 7.68 -0.89
C ALA A 159 -13.66 7.86 -1.06
N ILE A 160 -13.08 7.04 -1.93
CA ILE A 160 -11.81 7.30 -2.60
C ILE A 160 -12.13 7.43 -4.08
N VAL A 161 -11.69 8.52 -4.72
CA VAL A 161 -11.92 8.78 -6.14
C VAL A 161 -10.57 8.85 -6.84
N GLU A 162 -10.37 7.98 -7.81
CA GLU A 162 -9.13 7.94 -8.58
C GLU A 162 -8.96 9.21 -9.43
N GLN A 163 -7.71 9.60 -9.68
CA GLN A 163 -7.36 10.84 -10.42
C GLN A 163 -8.15 10.99 -11.74
N LYS A 164 -8.34 9.88 -12.46
CA LYS A 164 -8.97 9.90 -13.80
C LYS A 164 -10.48 10.00 -13.75
N ASP A 165 -11.08 9.63 -12.62
CA ASP A 165 -12.53 9.60 -12.41
C ASP A 165 -13.01 10.81 -11.57
N ALA A 166 -12.07 11.64 -11.08
CA ALA A 166 -12.35 12.73 -10.16
C ALA A 166 -12.86 13.99 -10.89
N SER A 167 -13.94 14.58 -10.34
CA SER A 167 -14.43 15.89 -10.73
C SER A 167 -13.46 17.03 -10.34
N PRO A 168 -13.56 18.24 -10.90
CA PRO A 168 -12.70 19.37 -10.55
C PRO A 168 -12.72 19.72 -9.05
N ARG A 169 -13.85 19.55 -8.35
CA ARG A 169 -13.94 19.76 -6.90
C ARG A 169 -13.19 18.70 -6.12
N GLU A 170 -13.26 17.46 -6.54
CA GLU A 170 -12.55 16.33 -5.91
C GLU A 170 -11.05 16.43 -6.16
N LEU A 171 -10.63 16.86 -7.34
CA LEU A 171 -9.21 17.11 -7.66
C LEU A 171 -8.57 18.16 -6.73
N ALA A 172 -9.32 19.10 -6.18
CA ALA A 172 -8.84 20.10 -5.23
C ALA A 172 -8.56 19.52 -3.82
N VAL A 173 -9.00 18.31 -3.52
CA VAL A 173 -8.73 17.64 -2.24
C VAL A 173 -7.27 17.24 -2.16
N ARG A 174 -6.58 17.65 -1.09
CA ARG A 174 -5.16 17.40 -0.87
C ARG A 174 -4.87 16.10 -0.10
N GLU A 175 -5.87 15.51 0.53
CA GLU A 175 -5.72 14.21 1.18
C GLU A 175 -5.80 13.11 0.12
N VAL A 176 -4.71 12.32 0.03
CA VAL A 176 -4.54 11.28 -0.98
C VAL A 176 -4.49 9.89 -0.36
N ASN A 177 -4.90 8.92 -1.15
CA ASN A 177 -4.78 7.50 -0.85
C ASN A 177 -3.34 7.03 -1.08
N SER A 178 -2.74 6.39 -0.07
CA SER A 178 -1.41 5.79 -0.20
C SER A 178 -1.41 4.42 -0.90
N GLY A 179 -2.60 3.83 -1.08
CA GLY A 179 -2.70 2.43 -1.50
C GLY A 179 -2.43 1.42 -0.38
N ALA A 180 -2.34 1.87 0.87
CA ALA A 180 -2.16 1.01 2.04
C ALA A 180 -3.40 1.01 2.92
N TYR A 181 -3.83 -0.19 3.34
CA TYR A 181 -5.10 -0.38 4.05
C TYR A 181 -4.99 -1.45 5.13
N TRP A 182 -5.69 -1.24 6.24
CA TRP A 182 -6.11 -2.28 7.14
C TRP A 182 -7.58 -2.61 6.87
N PHE A 183 -7.87 -3.85 6.55
CA PHE A 183 -9.23 -4.36 6.41
C PHE A 183 -9.53 -5.36 7.51
N ARG A 184 -10.75 -5.39 8.02
CA ARG A 184 -11.23 -6.56 8.75
C ARG A 184 -11.33 -7.74 7.79
N GLN A 185 -10.77 -8.88 8.14
CA GLN A 185 -10.66 -10.05 7.27
C GLN A 185 -12.01 -10.48 6.67
N GLU A 186 -13.03 -10.60 7.50
CA GLU A 186 -14.37 -11.04 7.06
C GLU A 186 -14.99 -10.07 6.06
N ASP A 187 -14.92 -8.76 6.35
CA ASP A 187 -15.45 -7.71 5.49
C ASP A 187 -14.70 -7.67 4.14
N LEU A 188 -13.38 -7.86 4.14
CA LEU A 188 -12.58 -7.91 2.91
C LEU A 188 -12.97 -9.10 2.05
N LEU A 189 -12.98 -10.31 2.61
CA LEU A 189 -13.31 -11.53 1.87
C LEU A 189 -14.73 -11.51 1.32
N GLN A 190 -15.67 -10.88 2.03
CA GLN A 190 -17.05 -10.72 1.58
C GLN A 190 -17.15 -9.77 0.40
N ILE A 191 -16.35 -8.66 0.40
CA ILE A 191 -16.50 -7.60 -0.60
C ILE A 191 -15.68 -7.84 -1.87
N LEU A 192 -14.55 -8.57 -1.79
CA LEU A 192 -13.68 -8.80 -2.94
C LEU A 192 -14.40 -9.32 -4.20
N PRO A 193 -15.36 -10.28 -4.12
CA PRO A 193 -16.10 -10.75 -5.29
C PRO A 193 -17.02 -9.70 -5.91
N GLU A 194 -17.42 -8.67 -5.15
CA GLU A 194 -18.36 -7.64 -5.56
C GLU A 194 -17.69 -6.43 -6.23
N ILE A 195 -16.34 -6.35 -6.17
CA ILE A 195 -15.61 -5.29 -6.87
C ILE A 195 -15.79 -5.49 -8.38
N GLY A 196 -16.34 -4.47 -9.04
CA GLY A 196 -16.50 -4.41 -10.48
C GLY A 196 -15.30 -3.74 -11.18
N ASN A 197 -15.41 -3.58 -12.50
CA ASN A 197 -14.42 -2.91 -13.35
C ASN A 197 -15.04 -1.82 -14.23
N ASP A 198 -16.20 -1.32 -13.87
CA ASP A 198 -16.87 -0.22 -14.58
C ASP A 198 -16.25 1.14 -14.16
N ASN A 199 -15.08 1.42 -14.70
CA ASN A 199 -14.30 2.63 -14.46
C ASN A 199 -13.43 2.98 -15.67
N ALA A 200 -12.76 4.14 -15.64
CA ALA A 200 -11.98 4.68 -16.77
C ALA A 200 -10.85 3.76 -17.26
N GLN A 201 -10.40 2.80 -16.46
CA GLN A 201 -9.33 1.86 -16.84
C GLN A 201 -9.82 0.43 -17.12
N GLY A 202 -11.09 0.11 -16.80
CA GLY A 202 -11.63 -1.24 -16.89
C GLY A 202 -10.99 -2.22 -15.89
N GLU A 203 -10.49 -1.72 -14.76
CA GLU A 203 -9.76 -2.49 -13.77
C GLU A 203 -10.57 -2.67 -12.47
N TYR A 204 -10.35 -3.77 -11.76
CA TYR A 204 -10.91 -4.00 -10.44
C TYR A 204 -10.12 -3.21 -9.40
N TYR A 205 -10.60 -2.01 -9.05
CA TYR A 205 -9.93 -1.16 -8.08
C TYR A 205 -10.19 -1.61 -6.65
N LEU A 206 -9.13 -1.78 -5.86
CA LEU A 206 -9.29 -2.04 -4.42
C LEU A 206 -9.95 -0.86 -3.68
N THR A 207 -9.81 0.35 -4.21
CA THR A 207 -10.48 1.56 -3.69
C THR A 207 -11.99 1.46 -3.72
N ASP A 208 -12.56 0.70 -4.65
CA ASP A 208 -14.01 0.47 -4.72
C ASP A 208 -14.53 -0.35 -3.54
N ALA A 209 -13.69 -1.21 -2.94
CA ALA A 209 -14.03 -1.93 -1.72
C ALA A 209 -14.45 -0.99 -0.59
N VAL A 210 -13.83 0.20 -0.48
CA VAL A 210 -14.15 1.20 0.54
C VAL A 210 -15.59 1.69 0.37
N GLN A 211 -15.97 2.05 -0.86
CA GLN A 211 -17.33 2.52 -1.15
C GLN A 211 -18.38 1.41 -0.97
N LEU A 212 -18.05 0.20 -1.43
CA LEU A 212 -18.94 -0.96 -1.27
C LEU A 212 -19.19 -1.27 0.20
N LEU A 213 -18.16 -1.24 1.05
CA LEU A 213 -18.28 -1.42 2.50
C LEU A 213 -19.17 -0.34 3.12
N ILE A 214 -18.98 0.94 2.73
CA ILE A 214 -19.80 2.05 3.21
C ILE A 214 -21.27 1.86 2.81
N ARG A 215 -21.55 1.45 1.56
CA ARG A 215 -22.92 1.15 1.09
C ARG A 215 -23.59 0.04 1.89
N LYS A 216 -22.81 -0.92 2.41
CA LYS A 216 -23.27 -1.99 3.32
C LYS A 216 -23.39 -1.55 4.78
N GLY A 217 -23.27 -0.24 5.07
CA GLY A 217 -23.35 0.30 6.43
C GLY A 217 -22.10 0.04 7.28
N ARG A 218 -20.99 -0.38 6.65
CA ARG A 218 -19.74 -0.58 7.35
C ARG A 218 -18.96 0.74 7.48
N ARG A 219 -18.21 0.86 8.57
CA ARG A 219 -17.43 2.07 8.86
C ARG A 219 -16.09 2.05 8.15
N ALA A 220 -15.76 3.14 7.45
CA ALA A 220 -14.46 3.37 6.82
C ALA A 220 -13.75 4.55 7.50
N GLY A 221 -12.48 4.38 7.83
CA GLY A 221 -11.64 5.41 8.43
C GLY A 221 -10.40 5.70 7.58
N ALA A 222 -9.72 6.82 7.87
CA ALA A 222 -8.41 7.12 7.32
C ALA A 222 -7.50 7.67 8.41
N CYS A 223 -6.24 7.25 8.36
CA CYS A 223 -5.17 7.66 9.27
C CYS A 223 -4.09 8.38 8.46
N PRO A 224 -4.01 9.72 8.48
CA PRO A 224 -2.95 10.44 7.80
C PRO A 224 -1.59 10.07 8.39
N ALA A 225 -0.63 9.73 7.53
CA ALA A 225 0.75 9.56 7.90
C ALA A 225 1.37 10.92 8.28
N GLU A 226 2.22 10.93 9.30
CA GLU A 226 2.94 12.14 9.74
C GLU A 226 3.92 12.63 8.64
N ASN A 227 4.61 11.69 7.99
CA ASN A 227 5.48 12.01 6.86
C ASN A 227 4.69 11.89 5.55
N PRO A 228 4.52 12.98 4.78
CA PRO A 228 3.85 12.94 3.48
C PRO A 228 4.58 12.06 2.44
N ASP A 229 5.89 11.86 2.57
CA ASP A 229 6.65 11.00 1.67
C ASP A 229 6.29 9.51 1.79
N ALA A 230 5.55 9.12 2.85
CA ALA A 230 5.08 7.75 3.06
C ALA A 230 4.24 7.18 1.90
N VAL A 231 3.61 8.05 1.10
CA VAL A 231 2.77 7.64 -0.05
C VAL A 231 3.56 7.58 -1.37
N LEU A 232 4.82 8.00 -1.37
CA LEU A 232 5.61 8.07 -2.59
C LEU A 232 6.00 6.67 -3.06
N GLY A 233 5.67 6.41 -4.32
CA GLY A 233 6.09 5.22 -5.05
C GLY A 233 6.86 5.62 -6.32
N ALA A 234 7.55 4.66 -6.93
CA ALA A 234 8.27 4.87 -8.17
C ALA A 234 7.51 4.29 -9.36
N ASN A 235 6.96 5.12 -10.22
CA ASN A 235 6.33 4.69 -11.48
C ASN A 235 7.21 4.87 -12.71
N ASP A 236 8.26 5.69 -12.60
CA ASP A 236 9.26 5.97 -13.63
C ASP A 236 10.62 6.24 -12.99
N CYS A 237 11.65 6.42 -13.84
CA CYS A 237 13.03 6.64 -13.39
C CYS A 237 13.20 7.96 -12.63
N ALA A 238 12.41 9.01 -12.94
CA ALA A 238 12.49 10.28 -12.23
C ALA A 238 11.97 10.15 -10.79
N GLN A 239 10.85 9.46 -10.61
CA GLN A 239 10.31 9.14 -9.29
C GLN A 239 11.27 8.24 -8.50
N LEU A 240 11.87 7.23 -9.13
CA LEU A 240 12.88 6.38 -8.48
C LEU A 240 14.11 7.19 -8.04
N HIS A 241 14.57 8.13 -8.88
CA HIS A 241 15.65 9.04 -8.51
C HIS A 241 15.27 9.89 -7.29
N ARG A 242 14.05 10.44 -7.26
CA ARG A 242 13.55 11.19 -6.10
C ARG A 242 13.53 10.34 -4.83
N LEU A 243 13.06 9.08 -4.90
CA LEU A 243 13.08 8.18 -3.75
C LEU A 243 14.51 7.95 -3.25
N ASN A 244 15.48 7.75 -4.15
CA ASN A 244 16.89 7.59 -3.76
C ASN A 244 17.44 8.84 -3.07
N ALA A 245 17.12 10.04 -3.56
CA ALA A 245 17.54 11.31 -2.94
C ALA A 245 16.97 11.44 -1.52
N LEU A 246 15.66 11.21 -1.35
CA LEU A 246 15.00 11.27 -0.04
C LEU A 246 15.57 10.27 0.95
N ALA A 247 15.81 9.03 0.52
CA ALA A 247 16.40 8.00 1.37
C ALA A 247 17.84 8.36 1.77
N ARG A 248 18.64 8.88 0.83
CA ARG A 248 19.99 9.37 1.10
C ARG A 248 19.96 10.49 2.15
N ASP A 249 19.13 11.49 1.95
CA ASP A 249 19.04 12.65 2.84
C ASP A 249 18.57 12.23 4.24
N ALA A 250 17.68 11.25 4.35
CA ALA A 250 17.26 10.69 5.62
C ALA A 250 18.41 9.99 6.37
N VAL A 251 19.23 9.19 5.65
CA VAL A 251 20.40 8.49 6.21
C VAL A 251 21.46 9.52 6.65
N LEU A 252 21.82 10.47 5.78
CA LEU A 252 22.80 11.51 6.09
C LEU A 252 22.35 12.36 7.27
N GLY A 253 21.07 12.76 7.30
CA GLY A 253 20.51 13.49 8.43
C GLY A 253 20.53 12.70 9.73
N ALA A 254 20.32 11.39 9.70
CA ALA A 254 20.43 10.53 10.89
C ALA A 254 21.87 10.45 11.40
N LEU A 255 22.84 10.29 10.51
CA LEU A 255 24.28 10.26 10.85
C LEU A 255 24.73 11.60 11.45
N MET A 256 24.36 12.72 10.83
CA MET A 256 24.68 14.06 11.34
C MET A 256 24.08 14.32 12.71
N ARG A 257 22.83 13.92 12.98
CA ARG A 257 22.23 13.99 14.31
C ARG A 257 22.93 13.09 15.33
N GLY A 258 23.57 12.01 14.86
CA GLY A 258 24.43 11.13 15.68
C GLY A 258 25.84 11.68 15.91
N GLY A 259 26.16 12.89 15.42
CA GLY A 259 27.46 13.55 15.61
C GLY A 259 28.51 13.25 14.53
N VAL A 260 28.10 12.63 13.40
CA VAL A 260 29.01 12.43 12.25
C VAL A 260 29.08 13.71 11.44
N ASP A 261 30.28 14.25 11.24
CA ASP A 261 30.50 15.38 10.33
C ASP A 261 30.57 14.90 8.88
N ILE A 262 29.70 15.47 8.01
CA ILE A 262 29.60 15.10 6.61
C ILE A 262 29.69 16.40 5.76
N PRO A 263 30.91 16.88 5.44
CA PRO A 263 31.12 18.18 4.83
C PRO A 263 30.65 18.28 3.35
N CYS A 264 30.33 17.15 2.70
CA CYS A 264 29.93 17.10 1.29
C CYS A 264 28.64 16.24 1.10
N ALA A 265 27.63 16.51 1.91
CA ALA A 265 26.34 15.80 1.87
C ALA A 265 25.43 16.28 0.73
#